data_b56427b3a0c49cff535f614dcf6185e1
#
_entry.id   b56427b3a0c49cff535f614dcf6185e1
#
_cell.length_a   1.000
_cell.length_b   1.000
_cell.length_c   1.000
_cell.angle_alpha   90.00
_cell.angle_beta   90.00
_cell.angle_gamma   90.00
#
_symmetry.space_group_name_H-M   'P 1'
#
loop_
_entity.id
_entity.type
_entity.pdbx_description
1 polymer ?
#
loop_
_entity_poly.entity_id
_entity_poly.type
_entity_poly.pdbx_seq_one_letter_code
_entity_poly.pdbx_strand_id
1 'polypeptide(L)'
;MTVRLWEVENPKKQKSVFKPRTMQGKKVVPTTCTYSRDGSLVAAACQNGSVQIWDRNLTVHPKFHYKQAHDPGTDTSCVTFSYDGNVLATRGGDDTLKLWDIRQFNKPLFSASGLPTMFPMTDCCFSPDDKLIVTGTSVQRGCGSGKLVFFERRTFQRVYEIDITDASVVRCLWHPKLNQIMVGTGNGLAKVYYDPNKSQRGAKLCVVKTQRKAKQAETLTQDYIITPHALPMFREPRQRSTRKQLEKDRLDPVKSHKPEPPVAGPGRGGRVGTHGGTLSSYIVKNIALDKTDDSNPREAILRHAKAAEDNPYWVSPAYSKTQPKTMFAQVESDDEEAKNEPEWKKRKI
;
A
#
# COMPACT_ATOMS: atom_id res chain seq x y z
N MET A 1 -1.43 19.34 -27.55
CA MET A 1 -2.01 20.63 -27.10
C MET A 1 -3.53 20.60 -27.17
N THR A 2 -4.15 19.57 -26.58
CA THR A 2 -5.62 19.39 -26.55
C THR A 2 -6.03 18.71 -25.25
N VAL A 3 -7.19 19.02 -24.73
CA VAL A 3 -7.88 18.28 -23.68
C VAL A 3 -8.89 17.37 -24.36
N ARG A 4 -8.91 16.10 -24.05
CA ARG A 4 -9.76 15.10 -24.70
C ARG A 4 -10.66 14.41 -23.69
N LEU A 5 -11.92 14.28 -24.07
CA LEU A 5 -12.93 13.59 -23.30
C LEU A 5 -13.12 12.19 -23.88
N TRP A 6 -13.08 11.20 -23.01
CA TRP A 6 -13.28 9.79 -23.34
C TRP A 6 -14.45 9.22 -22.55
N GLU A 7 -15.14 8.27 -23.11
CA GLU A 7 -16.19 7.52 -22.45
C GLU A 7 -15.59 6.24 -21.86
N VAL A 8 -15.89 5.96 -20.60
CA VAL A 8 -15.32 4.81 -19.87
C VAL A 8 -15.73 3.49 -20.52
N GLU A 9 -16.99 3.42 -20.97
CA GLU A 9 -17.54 2.23 -21.62
C GLU A 9 -16.95 1.99 -23.03
N ASN A 10 -16.52 3.05 -23.70
CA ASN A 10 -15.95 2.96 -25.03
C ASN A 10 -14.62 3.75 -25.14
N PRO A 11 -13.51 3.21 -24.58
CA PRO A 11 -12.25 3.92 -24.50
C PRO A 11 -11.52 4.07 -25.85
N LYS A 12 -12.01 3.42 -26.93
CA LYS A 12 -11.38 3.50 -28.25
C LYS A 12 -11.74 4.78 -29.00
N LYS A 13 -12.90 5.40 -28.70
CA LYS A 13 -13.38 6.58 -29.40
C LYS A 13 -13.45 7.78 -28.47
N GLN A 14 -12.76 8.86 -28.83
CA GLN A 14 -12.90 10.12 -28.10
C GLN A 14 -14.28 10.75 -28.35
N LYS A 15 -14.89 11.25 -27.29
CA LYS A 15 -16.20 11.91 -27.35
C LYS A 15 -16.09 13.36 -27.77
N SER A 16 -15.15 14.09 -27.19
CA SER A 16 -14.96 15.52 -27.46
C SER A 16 -13.48 15.90 -27.37
N VAL A 17 -13.12 16.96 -28.09
CA VAL A 17 -11.74 17.50 -28.09
C VAL A 17 -11.82 19.01 -27.90
N PHE A 18 -11.30 19.48 -26.78
CA PHE A 18 -11.16 20.89 -26.46
C PHE A 18 -9.78 21.37 -26.91
N LYS A 19 -9.75 22.50 -27.58
CA LYS A 19 -8.52 23.10 -28.16
C LYS A 19 -8.26 24.43 -27.47
N PRO A 20 -7.46 24.49 -26.38
CA PRO A 20 -7.13 25.77 -25.76
C PRO A 20 -6.47 26.72 -26.74
N ARG A 21 -6.94 27.96 -26.78
CA ARG A 21 -6.43 29.02 -27.62
C ARG A 21 -6.34 30.33 -26.85
N THR A 22 -5.43 31.18 -27.26
CA THR A 22 -5.44 32.59 -26.84
C THR A 22 -6.61 33.31 -27.50
N MET A 23 -6.92 34.53 -27.04
CA MET A 23 -7.93 35.36 -27.67
C MET A 23 -7.59 35.71 -29.15
N GLN A 24 -6.31 35.63 -29.49
CA GLN A 24 -5.80 35.82 -30.87
C GLN A 24 -5.85 34.53 -31.69
N GLY A 25 -6.41 33.44 -31.17
CA GLY A 25 -6.53 32.15 -31.87
C GLY A 25 -5.27 31.26 -31.85
N LYS A 26 -4.15 31.69 -31.24
CA LYS A 26 -2.94 30.86 -31.15
C LYS A 26 -3.18 29.68 -30.21
N LYS A 27 -2.66 28.50 -30.56
CA LYS A 27 -2.76 27.29 -29.72
C LYS A 27 -1.94 27.46 -28.44
N VAL A 28 -2.48 27.01 -27.31
CA VAL A 28 -1.83 27.03 -25.99
C VAL A 28 -1.74 25.62 -25.44
N VAL A 29 -0.70 25.35 -24.66
CA VAL A 29 -0.49 24.05 -24.01
C VAL A 29 -1.28 24.01 -22.70
N PRO A 30 -2.24 23.09 -22.53
CA PRO A 30 -2.87 22.86 -21.23
C PRO A 30 -1.88 22.14 -20.30
N THR A 31 -1.76 22.59 -19.06
CA THR A 31 -0.92 21.99 -18.01
C THR A 31 -1.72 21.08 -17.11
N THR A 32 -2.96 21.47 -16.78
CA THR A 32 -3.85 20.68 -15.94
C THR A 32 -5.30 20.85 -16.40
N CYS A 33 -6.13 19.86 -16.11
CA CYS A 33 -7.56 19.91 -16.40
C CYS A 33 -8.36 19.16 -15.34
N THR A 34 -9.60 19.61 -15.15
CA THR A 34 -10.52 18.99 -14.21
C THR A 34 -11.96 19.13 -14.68
N TYR A 35 -12.84 18.30 -14.12
CA TYR A 35 -14.27 18.36 -14.30
C TYR A 35 -14.94 19.06 -13.12
N SER A 36 -16.06 19.76 -13.41
CA SER A 36 -17.01 20.09 -12.37
C SER A 36 -17.67 18.80 -11.84
N ARG A 37 -18.13 18.84 -10.60
CA ARG A 37 -18.71 17.66 -9.96
C ARG A 37 -19.97 17.14 -10.65
N ASP A 38 -20.79 18.04 -11.19
CA ASP A 38 -21.97 17.72 -11.98
C ASP A 38 -21.64 17.23 -13.40
N GLY A 39 -20.37 17.32 -13.79
CA GLY A 39 -19.87 16.92 -15.11
C GLY A 39 -20.31 17.85 -16.24
N SER A 40 -20.85 19.03 -15.95
CA SER A 40 -21.28 19.99 -16.96
C SER A 40 -20.13 20.82 -17.54
N LEU A 41 -19.15 21.18 -16.72
CA LEU A 41 -18.04 22.04 -17.08
C LEU A 41 -16.70 21.28 -17.07
N VAL A 42 -15.83 21.66 -17.99
CA VAL A 42 -14.45 21.21 -18.07
C VAL A 42 -13.56 22.44 -17.98
N ALA A 43 -12.72 22.51 -16.96
CA ALA A 43 -11.74 23.57 -16.80
C ALA A 43 -10.34 23.07 -17.19
N ALA A 44 -9.57 23.91 -17.84
CA ALA A 44 -8.17 23.68 -18.09
C ALA A 44 -7.36 24.95 -17.82
N ALA A 45 -6.25 24.80 -17.14
CA ALA A 45 -5.23 25.83 -17.06
C ALA A 45 -4.13 25.58 -18.08
N CYS A 46 -3.51 26.64 -18.53
CA CYS A 46 -2.58 26.62 -19.61
C CYS A 46 -1.24 27.24 -19.21
N GLN A 47 -0.17 26.86 -19.91
CA GLN A 47 1.19 27.31 -19.67
C GLN A 47 1.37 28.84 -19.81
N ASN A 48 0.51 29.51 -20.58
CA ASN A 48 0.53 30.98 -20.69
C ASN A 48 -0.15 31.69 -19.50
N GLY A 49 -0.46 30.98 -18.41
CA GLY A 49 -1.15 31.50 -17.23
C GLY A 49 -2.65 31.70 -17.43
N SER A 50 -3.23 31.32 -18.55
CA SER A 50 -4.67 31.43 -18.76
C SER A 50 -5.44 30.24 -18.20
N VAL A 51 -6.67 30.50 -17.74
CA VAL A 51 -7.63 29.48 -17.35
C VAL A 51 -8.83 29.57 -18.26
N GLN A 52 -9.24 28.44 -18.81
CA GLN A 52 -10.35 28.32 -19.75
C GLN A 52 -11.34 27.27 -19.25
N ILE A 53 -12.61 27.58 -19.31
CA ILE A 53 -13.68 26.69 -18.88
C ILE A 53 -14.65 26.49 -20.05
N TRP A 54 -14.92 25.25 -20.39
CA TRP A 54 -15.84 24.86 -21.44
C TRP A 54 -17.07 24.20 -20.85
N ASP A 55 -18.17 24.35 -21.54
CA ASP A 55 -19.31 23.47 -21.39
C ASP A 55 -18.98 22.12 -22.06
N ARG A 56 -19.33 21.01 -21.41
CA ARG A 56 -19.10 19.66 -21.93
C ARG A 56 -19.67 19.46 -23.34
N ASN A 57 -20.75 20.13 -23.66
CA ASN A 57 -21.46 20.00 -24.93
C ASN A 57 -20.99 21.01 -25.97
N LEU A 58 -20.39 22.12 -25.56
CA LEU A 58 -19.91 23.20 -26.44
C LEU A 58 -18.37 23.26 -26.41
N THR A 59 -17.73 22.58 -27.35
CA THR A 59 -16.27 22.37 -27.36
C THR A 59 -15.46 23.39 -28.15
N VAL A 60 -16.13 24.22 -28.98
CA VAL A 60 -15.44 25.11 -29.92
C VAL A 60 -14.88 26.33 -29.22
N HIS A 61 -15.67 26.98 -28.40
CA HIS A 61 -15.27 28.17 -27.66
C HIS A 61 -15.39 27.93 -26.15
N PRO A 62 -14.44 28.45 -25.35
CA PRO A 62 -14.58 28.38 -23.90
C PRO A 62 -15.75 29.28 -23.48
N LYS A 63 -16.52 28.80 -22.49
CA LYS A 63 -17.60 29.58 -21.86
C LYS A 63 -17.02 30.73 -21.05
N PHE A 64 -15.91 30.49 -20.38
CA PHE A 64 -15.17 31.49 -19.62
C PHE A 64 -13.69 31.40 -19.98
N HIS A 65 -13.06 32.55 -20.13
CA HIS A 65 -11.63 32.67 -20.45
C HIS A 65 -10.99 33.80 -19.67
N TYR A 66 -10.07 33.49 -18.78
CA TYR A 66 -9.26 34.47 -18.09
C TYR A 66 -7.82 34.38 -18.58
N LYS A 67 -7.24 35.53 -19.01
CA LYS A 67 -5.94 35.54 -19.74
C LYS A 67 -4.75 35.33 -18.83
N GLN A 68 -4.75 35.94 -17.65
CA GLN A 68 -3.62 35.99 -16.73
C GLN A 68 -4.05 35.60 -15.31
N ALA A 69 -4.52 34.35 -15.18
CA ALA A 69 -4.84 33.81 -13.87
C ALA A 69 -3.58 33.65 -13.03
N HIS A 70 -2.51 33.23 -13.67
CA HIS A 70 -1.17 33.10 -13.09
C HIS A 70 -0.13 33.70 -14.04
N ASP A 71 1.10 33.86 -13.56
CA ASP A 71 2.17 34.46 -14.32
C ASP A 71 2.49 33.60 -15.57
N PRO A 72 2.60 34.24 -16.75
CA PRO A 72 2.94 33.52 -17.97
C PRO A 72 4.37 32.96 -17.87
N GLY A 73 4.54 31.71 -18.27
CA GLY A 73 5.83 31.01 -18.17
C GLY A 73 5.97 30.16 -16.91
N THR A 74 5.08 30.33 -15.95
CA THR A 74 4.94 29.39 -14.81
C THR A 74 3.77 28.43 -15.08
N ASP A 75 4.00 27.14 -14.80
CA ASP A 75 2.94 26.15 -14.99
C ASP A 75 1.86 26.31 -13.91
N THR A 76 0.61 26.42 -14.33
CA THR A 76 -0.50 26.28 -13.38
C THR A 76 -0.60 24.81 -13.00
N SER A 77 -0.30 24.50 -11.76
CA SER A 77 -0.11 23.14 -11.27
C SER A 77 -1.41 22.40 -11.01
N CYS A 78 -2.43 23.10 -10.53
CA CYS A 78 -3.72 22.49 -10.19
C CYS A 78 -4.89 23.43 -10.46
N VAL A 79 -5.99 22.82 -10.89
CA VAL A 79 -7.31 23.47 -11.00
C VAL A 79 -8.34 22.54 -10.40
N THR A 80 -9.15 23.03 -9.47
CA THR A 80 -10.15 22.20 -8.76
C THR A 80 -11.44 22.98 -8.53
N PHE A 81 -12.58 22.36 -8.85
CA PHE A 81 -13.90 22.89 -8.52
C PHE A 81 -14.25 22.57 -7.06
N SER A 82 -14.96 23.49 -6.44
CA SER A 82 -15.64 23.23 -5.17
C SER A 82 -16.75 22.18 -5.32
N TYR A 83 -17.14 21.55 -4.23
CA TYR A 83 -18.20 20.54 -4.26
C TYR A 83 -19.58 21.12 -4.58
N ASP A 84 -19.80 22.39 -4.24
CA ASP A 84 -21.03 23.12 -4.61
C ASP A 84 -21.03 23.63 -6.07
N GLY A 85 -19.90 23.50 -6.78
CA GLY A 85 -19.77 23.88 -8.19
C GLY A 85 -19.73 25.39 -8.46
N ASN A 86 -19.70 26.25 -7.43
CA ASN A 86 -19.73 27.72 -7.60
C ASN A 86 -18.35 28.37 -7.65
N VAL A 87 -17.34 27.72 -7.07
CA VAL A 87 -16.00 28.26 -6.93
C VAL A 87 -14.97 27.35 -7.57
N LEU A 88 -13.97 27.96 -8.19
CA LEU A 88 -12.80 27.30 -8.74
C LEU A 88 -11.58 27.74 -7.93
N ALA A 89 -10.73 26.80 -7.56
CA ALA A 89 -9.41 27.05 -7.01
C ALA A 89 -8.33 26.77 -8.05
N THR A 90 -7.36 27.65 -8.17
CA THR A 90 -6.21 27.45 -9.07
C THR A 90 -4.92 27.66 -8.30
N ARG A 91 -3.98 26.74 -8.49
CA ARG A 91 -2.64 26.78 -7.91
C ARG A 91 -1.62 27.00 -9.01
N GLY A 92 -0.81 28.06 -8.90
CA GLY A 92 0.21 28.40 -9.89
C GLY A 92 1.63 28.10 -9.42
N GLY A 93 2.53 27.99 -10.37
CA GLY A 93 3.98 27.98 -10.14
C GLY A 93 4.54 29.35 -9.78
N ASP A 94 3.71 30.38 -9.76
CA ASP A 94 3.97 31.73 -9.27
C ASP A 94 3.79 31.87 -7.75
N ASP A 95 3.82 30.76 -7.01
CA ASP A 95 3.66 30.68 -5.56
C ASP A 95 2.33 31.23 -5.02
N THR A 96 1.31 31.30 -5.90
CA THR A 96 -0.01 31.79 -5.54
C THR A 96 -1.10 30.69 -5.59
N LEU A 97 -2.07 30.84 -4.70
CA LEU A 97 -3.34 30.12 -4.72
C LEU A 97 -4.45 31.15 -4.92
N LYS A 98 -5.28 30.98 -5.94
CA LYS A 98 -6.36 31.93 -6.27
C LYS A 98 -7.71 31.23 -6.28
N LEU A 99 -8.74 31.96 -5.83
CA LEU A 99 -10.12 31.53 -5.89
C LEU A 99 -10.91 32.37 -6.89
N TRP A 100 -11.81 31.73 -7.61
CA TRP A 100 -12.63 32.31 -8.66
C TRP A 100 -14.10 31.96 -8.45
N ASP A 101 -14.96 32.96 -8.61
CA ASP A 101 -16.39 32.69 -8.76
C ASP A 101 -16.67 32.33 -10.22
N ILE A 102 -17.31 31.18 -10.43
CA ILE A 102 -17.63 30.71 -11.78
C ILE A 102 -18.69 31.59 -12.43
N ARG A 103 -19.56 32.22 -11.65
CA ARG A 103 -20.61 33.12 -12.16
C ARG A 103 -20.05 34.46 -12.63
N GLN A 104 -18.97 34.92 -11.97
CA GLN A 104 -18.30 36.19 -12.26
C GLN A 104 -16.81 35.98 -12.48
N PHE A 105 -16.48 35.25 -13.54
CA PHE A 105 -15.09 34.84 -13.85
C PHE A 105 -14.23 35.97 -14.45
N ASN A 106 -14.35 37.20 -13.92
CA ASN A 106 -13.64 38.37 -14.42
C ASN A 106 -12.46 38.78 -13.56
N LYS A 107 -12.46 38.42 -12.30
CA LYS A 107 -11.38 38.69 -11.35
C LYS A 107 -11.32 37.59 -10.29
N PRO A 108 -10.15 37.31 -9.70
CA PRO A 108 -10.11 36.40 -8.57
C PRO A 108 -10.86 36.98 -7.39
N LEU A 109 -11.62 36.14 -6.66
CA LEU A 109 -12.25 36.51 -5.39
C LEU A 109 -11.16 36.80 -4.36
N PHE A 110 -10.19 35.90 -4.28
CA PHE A 110 -9.08 35.97 -3.33
C PHE A 110 -7.80 35.47 -3.98
N SER A 111 -6.65 35.94 -3.47
CA SER A 111 -5.33 35.50 -3.86
C SER A 111 -4.45 35.38 -2.60
N ALA A 112 -3.89 34.23 -2.34
CA ALA A 112 -2.87 34.01 -1.33
C ALA A 112 -1.52 33.81 -2.01
N SER A 113 -0.49 34.46 -1.50
CA SER A 113 0.90 34.35 -1.95
C SER A 113 1.78 33.73 -0.86
N GLY A 114 3.05 33.52 -1.18
CA GLY A 114 4.01 32.95 -0.24
C GLY A 114 3.79 31.45 -0.01
N LEU A 115 3.44 30.75 -1.08
CA LEU A 115 3.30 29.29 -1.11
C LEU A 115 4.36 28.72 -2.07
N PRO A 116 5.58 28.44 -1.62
CA PRO A 116 6.66 28.01 -2.50
C PRO A 116 6.26 26.80 -3.33
N THR A 117 6.51 26.86 -4.64
CA THR A 117 6.16 25.82 -5.61
C THR A 117 7.38 25.49 -6.46
N MET A 118 7.99 24.33 -6.23
CA MET A 118 9.15 23.87 -7.00
C MET A 118 8.79 22.77 -8.01
N PHE A 119 7.61 22.18 -7.84
CA PHE A 119 7.13 21.10 -8.68
C PHE A 119 5.96 21.56 -9.54
N PRO A 120 5.95 21.22 -10.84
CA PRO A 120 4.88 21.65 -11.76
C PRO A 120 3.53 21.01 -11.45
N MET A 121 3.44 20.15 -10.46
CA MET A 121 2.26 19.34 -10.13
C MET A 121 1.82 19.48 -8.67
N THR A 122 2.03 20.64 -8.04
CA THR A 122 1.56 20.87 -6.66
C THR A 122 0.04 21.04 -6.64
N ASP A 123 -0.65 20.21 -5.88
CA ASP A 123 -2.10 20.17 -5.83
C ASP A 123 -2.71 21.14 -4.82
N CYS A 124 -3.98 21.46 -5.06
CA CYS A 124 -4.90 22.02 -4.07
C CYS A 124 -6.22 21.22 -4.10
N CYS A 125 -6.91 21.13 -2.99
CA CYS A 125 -8.20 20.46 -2.89
C CYS A 125 -9.12 21.16 -1.88
N PHE A 126 -10.44 20.99 -2.08
CA PHE A 126 -11.44 21.46 -1.14
C PHE A 126 -11.71 20.40 -0.07
N SER A 127 -12.11 20.84 1.12
CA SER A 127 -12.67 19.96 2.14
C SER A 127 -14.03 19.40 1.71
N PRO A 128 -14.45 18.25 2.24
CA PRO A 128 -15.76 17.66 1.91
C PRO A 128 -16.97 18.56 2.17
N ASP A 129 -16.85 19.49 3.11
CA ASP A 129 -17.87 20.46 3.48
C ASP A 129 -17.69 21.84 2.80
N ASP A 130 -16.76 21.93 1.86
CA ASP A 130 -16.41 23.16 1.13
C ASP A 130 -16.02 24.37 2.00
N LYS A 131 -15.69 24.17 3.28
CA LYS A 131 -15.29 25.26 4.18
C LYS A 131 -13.81 25.59 4.10
N LEU A 132 -12.98 24.58 3.82
CA LEU A 132 -11.55 24.71 3.79
C LEU A 132 -10.98 24.37 2.41
N ILE A 133 -9.84 24.98 2.12
CA ILE A 133 -9.00 24.68 0.97
C ILE A 133 -7.64 24.28 1.47
N VAL A 134 -7.10 23.22 0.92
CA VAL A 134 -5.81 22.65 1.32
C VAL A 134 -4.86 22.66 0.16
N THR A 135 -3.62 23.06 0.40
CA THR A 135 -2.56 23.02 -0.60
C THR A 135 -1.23 22.64 0.05
N GLY A 136 -0.35 22.05 -0.78
CA GLY A 136 1.01 21.75 -0.36
C GLY A 136 1.98 22.92 -0.60
N THR A 137 3.08 22.94 0.13
CA THR A 137 4.22 23.82 -0.13
C THR A 137 5.46 23.00 -0.46
N SER A 138 6.31 23.56 -1.30
CA SER A 138 7.60 22.98 -1.63
C SER A 138 8.68 23.52 -0.71
N VAL A 139 9.73 22.73 -0.50
CA VAL A 139 10.91 23.10 0.28
C VAL A 139 12.17 22.59 -0.42
N GLN A 140 13.24 23.33 -0.35
CA GLN A 140 14.56 22.85 -0.78
C GLN A 140 15.09 21.83 0.22
N ARG A 141 15.78 20.83 -0.28
CA ARG A 141 16.34 19.76 0.55
C ARG A 141 17.28 20.36 1.62
N GLY A 142 16.98 20.06 2.88
CA GLY A 142 17.74 20.56 4.02
C GLY A 142 17.36 21.97 4.52
N CYS A 143 16.37 22.64 3.90
CA CYS A 143 15.97 24.02 4.25
C CYS A 143 14.62 24.09 4.99
N GLY A 144 14.23 23.07 5.70
CA GLY A 144 12.98 23.06 6.47
C GLY A 144 12.04 21.92 6.09
N SER A 145 10.77 22.05 6.46
CA SER A 145 9.73 21.05 6.21
C SER A 145 8.73 21.51 5.15
N GLY A 146 8.32 20.56 4.28
CA GLY A 146 7.17 20.76 3.42
C GLY A 146 5.89 20.78 4.25
N LYS A 147 5.05 21.77 4.02
CA LYS A 147 3.85 22.04 4.81
C LYS A 147 2.59 21.74 4.00
N LEU A 148 1.58 21.31 4.71
CA LEU A 148 0.21 21.30 4.25
C LEU A 148 -0.51 22.48 4.88
N VAL A 149 -0.99 23.41 4.06
CA VAL A 149 -1.58 24.67 4.50
C VAL A 149 -3.07 24.65 4.25
N PHE A 150 -3.83 25.08 5.26
CA PHE A 150 -5.29 25.13 5.23
C PHE A 150 -5.76 26.58 5.21
N PHE A 151 -6.61 26.89 4.25
CA PHE A 151 -7.25 28.19 4.11
C PHE A 151 -8.73 28.08 4.35
N GLU A 152 -9.32 29.04 5.06
CA GLU A 152 -10.78 29.16 5.13
C GLU A 152 -11.32 29.72 3.80
N ARG A 153 -12.33 29.09 3.23
CA ARG A 153 -12.88 29.49 1.93
C ARG A 153 -13.47 30.91 1.93
N ARG A 154 -14.09 31.32 3.04
CA ARG A 154 -14.81 32.62 3.13
C ARG A 154 -13.90 33.81 3.31
N THR A 155 -12.94 33.70 4.23
CA THR A 155 -12.02 34.77 4.59
C THR A 155 -10.69 34.68 3.86
N PHE A 156 -10.38 33.50 3.34
CA PHE A 156 -9.14 33.14 2.70
C PHE A 156 -7.89 33.35 3.60
N GLN A 157 -8.10 33.28 4.90
CA GLN A 157 -7.04 33.33 5.88
C GLN A 157 -6.45 31.93 6.10
N ARG A 158 -5.16 31.88 6.40
CA ARG A 158 -4.50 30.62 6.83
C ARG A 158 -5.02 30.27 8.22
N VAL A 159 -5.69 29.12 8.32
CA VAL A 159 -6.27 28.63 9.58
C VAL A 159 -5.31 27.69 10.29
N TYR A 160 -4.66 26.82 9.53
CA TYR A 160 -3.81 25.78 10.08
C TYR A 160 -2.69 25.39 9.13
N GLU A 161 -1.55 24.98 9.68
CA GLU A 161 -0.41 24.43 8.93
C GLU A 161 0.07 23.15 9.61
N ILE A 162 0.38 22.15 8.81
CA ILE A 162 0.95 20.88 9.28
C ILE A 162 2.29 20.66 8.60
N ASP A 163 3.34 20.53 9.39
CA ASP A 163 4.64 20.07 8.91
C ASP A 163 4.58 18.57 8.59
N ILE A 164 4.87 18.21 7.35
CA ILE A 164 4.71 16.83 6.86
C ILE A 164 6.01 16.06 6.95
N THR A 165 7.02 16.55 6.27
CA THR A 165 8.36 15.94 6.19
C THR A 165 9.38 17.03 5.81
N ASP A 166 10.64 16.69 5.86
CA ASP A 166 11.77 17.47 5.31
C ASP A 166 11.79 17.57 3.78
N ALA A 167 10.75 17.10 3.12
CA ALA A 167 10.56 17.13 1.67
C ALA A 167 9.29 17.88 1.30
N SER A 168 9.24 18.36 0.05
CA SER A 168 8.10 19.08 -0.48
C SER A 168 6.82 18.25 -0.48
N VAL A 169 5.69 18.89 -0.22
CA VAL A 169 4.36 18.32 -0.40
C VAL A 169 3.92 18.58 -1.84
N VAL A 170 3.75 17.51 -2.62
CA VAL A 170 3.47 17.61 -4.05
C VAL A 170 2.00 17.34 -4.33
N ARG A 171 1.45 16.27 -3.81
CA ARG A 171 0.07 15.87 -4.05
C ARG A 171 -0.73 15.88 -2.77
N CYS A 172 -1.97 16.37 -2.84
CA CYS A 172 -2.92 16.29 -1.74
C CYS A 172 -4.31 15.93 -2.27
N LEU A 173 -5.00 15.05 -1.57
CA LEU A 173 -6.36 14.64 -1.86
C LEU A 173 -7.13 14.51 -0.55
N TRP A 174 -8.25 15.21 -0.44
CA TRP A 174 -9.19 15.03 0.66
C TRP A 174 -10.37 14.19 0.20
N HIS A 175 -10.47 12.97 0.71
CA HIS A 175 -11.51 12.05 0.28
C HIS A 175 -12.87 12.41 0.89
N PRO A 176 -13.90 12.73 0.08
CA PRO A 176 -15.15 13.32 0.59
C PRO A 176 -15.98 12.38 1.47
N LYS A 177 -15.99 11.09 1.18
CA LYS A 177 -16.79 10.13 1.96
C LYS A 177 -16.05 9.59 3.18
N LEU A 178 -14.73 9.38 3.06
CA LEU A 178 -13.94 8.80 4.15
C LEU A 178 -13.46 9.87 5.14
N ASN A 179 -13.46 11.13 4.76
CA ASN A 179 -12.89 12.25 5.51
C ASN A 179 -11.43 11.98 5.93
N GLN A 180 -10.62 11.63 4.94
CA GLN A 180 -9.20 11.35 5.09
C GLN A 180 -8.41 12.17 4.09
N ILE A 181 -7.26 12.70 4.52
CA ILE A 181 -6.37 13.49 3.68
C ILE A 181 -5.18 12.63 3.31
N MET A 182 -5.00 12.41 2.02
CA MET A 182 -3.84 11.71 1.47
C MET A 182 -2.83 12.73 0.97
N VAL A 183 -1.58 12.59 1.37
CA VAL A 183 -0.51 13.52 1.04
C VAL A 183 0.64 12.74 0.44
N GLY A 184 1.03 13.12 -0.77
CA GLY A 184 2.21 12.60 -1.45
C GLY A 184 3.37 13.61 -1.37
N THR A 185 4.53 13.14 -0.95
CA THR A 185 5.71 13.96 -0.72
C THR A 185 6.81 13.68 -1.75
N GLY A 186 7.71 14.64 -1.94
CA GLY A 186 8.80 14.57 -2.91
C GLY A 186 9.88 13.53 -2.59
N ASN A 187 9.91 12.98 -1.39
CA ASN A 187 10.79 11.88 -0.99
C ASN A 187 10.16 10.48 -1.20
N GLY A 188 9.01 10.42 -1.86
CA GLY A 188 8.34 9.15 -2.15
C GLY A 188 7.45 8.61 -1.03
N LEU A 189 7.26 9.34 0.06
CA LEU A 189 6.35 8.95 1.13
C LEU A 189 4.91 9.37 0.81
N ALA A 190 3.97 8.49 1.10
CA ALA A 190 2.54 8.78 1.12
C ALA A 190 2.03 8.72 2.56
N LYS A 191 1.52 9.85 3.05
CA LYS A 191 0.95 9.95 4.40
C LYS A 191 -0.56 10.07 4.32
N VAL A 192 -1.27 9.41 5.22
CA VAL A 192 -2.72 9.50 5.33
C VAL A 192 -3.07 10.05 6.70
N TYR A 193 -3.73 11.19 6.70
CA TYR A 193 -4.27 11.82 7.91
C TYR A 193 -5.74 11.48 8.04
N TYR A 194 -6.16 11.13 9.22
CA TYR A 194 -7.55 10.78 9.52
C TYR A 194 -7.99 11.32 10.87
N ASP A 195 -9.26 11.61 11.00
CA ASP A 195 -9.89 11.96 12.27
C ASP A 195 -10.40 10.68 12.95
N PRO A 196 -9.99 10.38 14.19
CA PRO A 196 -10.44 9.19 14.90
C PRO A 196 -11.96 9.09 15.03
N ASN A 197 -12.66 10.24 15.11
CA ASN A 197 -14.10 10.30 15.34
C ASN A 197 -14.90 10.41 14.03
N LYS A 198 -14.46 11.27 13.11
CA LYS A 198 -15.20 11.63 11.90
C LYS A 198 -14.84 10.78 10.67
N SER A 199 -13.60 10.25 10.60
CA SER A 199 -13.19 9.42 9.47
C SER A 199 -13.86 8.05 9.51
N GLN A 200 -14.28 7.56 8.34
CA GLN A 200 -14.93 6.28 8.19
C GLN A 200 -14.04 5.32 7.42
N ARG A 201 -13.89 4.07 7.88
CA ARG A 201 -13.15 3.02 7.16
C ARG A 201 -11.74 3.45 6.71
N GLY A 202 -11.28 2.98 5.55
CA GLY A 202 -10.00 3.35 4.94
C GLY A 202 -8.82 3.14 5.90
N ALA A 203 -8.00 4.17 6.09
CA ALA A 203 -6.83 4.11 6.99
C ALA A 203 -7.18 3.71 8.43
N LYS A 204 -8.39 4.05 8.91
CA LYS A 204 -8.87 3.65 10.23
C LYS A 204 -8.97 2.12 10.42
N LEU A 205 -9.17 1.36 9.35
CA LEU A 205 -9.18 -0.10 9.40
C LEU A 205 -7.76 -0.68 9.50
N CYS A 206 -6.77 0.04 8.98
CA CYS A 206 -5.37 -0.37 8.99
C CYS A 206 -4.65 0.04 10.28
N VAL A 207 -5.23 0.95 11.08
CA VAL A 207 -4.67 1.29 12.39
C VAL A 207 -4.77 0.06 13.27
N VAL A 208 -3.62 -0.51 13.59
CA VAL A 208 -3.52 -1.63 14.54
C VAL A 208 -4.07 -1.11 15.86
N LYS A 209 -5.26 -1.55 16.21
CA LYS A 209 -5.78 -1.42 17.58
C LYS A 209 -4.68 -1.97 18.46
N THR A 210 -4.17 -1.15 19.39
CA THR A 210 -3.12 -1.47 20.36
C THR A 210 -2.92 -2.97 20.49
N GLN A 211 -1.70 -3.45 20.14
CA GLN A 211 -1.37 -4.87 20.27
C GLN A 211 -1.98 -5.35 21.58
N ARG A 212 -2.92 -6.27 21.49
CA ARG A 212 -3.41 -6.95 22.68
C ARG A 212 -2.14 -7.41 23.36
N LYS A 213 -1.83 -6.86 24.55
CA LYS A 213 -0.72 -7.35 25.37
C LYS A 213 -0.82 -8.85 25.29
N ALA A 214 0.20 -9.50 24.73
CA ALA A 214 0.26 -10.96 24.70
C ALA A 214 -0.13 -11.35 26.13
N LYS A 215 -1.21 -12.15 26.27
CA LYS A 215 -1.59 -12.63 27.60
C LYS A 215 -0.30 -13.19 28.18
N GLN A 216 0.21 -12.56 29.22
CA GLN A 216 1.36 -13.10 29.94
C GLN A 216 1.02 -14.57 30.14
N ALA A 217 1.86 -15.44 29.59
CA ALA A 217 1.73 -16.85 29.89
C ALA A 217 1.73 -16.91 31.40
N GLU A 218 0.59 -17.34 31.97
CA GLU A 218 0.49 -17.51 33.41
C GLU A 218 1.69 -18.36 33.82
N THR A 219 2.57 -17.79 34.62
CA THR A 219 3.69 -18.53 35.19
C THR A 219 3.06 -19.69 35.94
N LEU A 220 3.30 -20.90 35.44
CA LEU A 220 2.84 -22.12 36.10
C LEU A 220 3.39 -22.09 37.53
N THR A 221 2.52 -21.91 38.50
CA THR A 221 2.88 -22.08 39.89
C THR A 221 3.26 -23.55 40.11
N GLN A 222 4.26 -23.82 40.92
CA GLN A 222 4.82 -25.17 41.15
C GLN A 222 3.77 -26.23 41.54
N ASP A 223 2.60 -25.80 41.99
CA ASP A 223 1.53 -26.68 42.48
C ASP A 223 0.54 -27.11 41.38
N TYR A 224 0.72 -26.68 40.11
CA TYR A 224 -0.21 -27.04 39.06
C TYR A 224 0.28 -28.27 38.29
N ILE A 225 -0.28 -29.44 38.61
CA ILE A 225 -0.02 -30.66 37.84
C ILE A 225 -0.76 -30.63 36.54
N ILE A 226 -0.04 -30.38 35.45
CA ILE A 226 -0.57 -30.43 34.10
C ILE A 226 -0.50 -31.87 33.60
N THR A 227 -1.65 -32.50 33.44
CA THR A 227 -1.72 -33.81 32.81
C THR A 227 -1.32 -33.66 31.30
N PRO A 228 -0.54 -34.61 30.75
CA PRO A 228 -0.12 -34.53 29.36
C PRO A 228 -1.26 -34.30 28.36
N HIS A 229 -2.44 -34.87 28.63
CA HIS A 229 -3.63 -34.70 27.80
C HIS A 229 -4.26 -33.30 27.85
N ALA A 230 -3.91 -32.49 28.84
CA ALA A 230 -4.35 -31.09 28.90
C ALA A 230 -3.50 -30.15 28.06
N LEU A 231 -2.32 -30.57 27.61
CA LEU A 231 -1.43 -29.77 26.75
C LEU A 231 -2.00 -29.68 25.33
N PRO A 232 -1.86 -28.51 24.68
CA PRO A 232 -2.38 -28.29 23.32
C PRO A 232 -1.86 -29.30 22.27
N MET A 233 -0.64 -29.80 22.46
CA MET A 233 0.00 -30.76 21.53
C MET A 233 -0.62 -32.16 21.61
N PHE A 234 -1.26 -32.53 22.73
CA PHE A 234 -1.94 -33.81 22.95
C PHE A 234 -3.44 -33.70 22.81
N ARG A 235 -3.98 -32.51 22.61
CA ARG A 235 -5.40 -32.30 22.36
C ARG A 235 -5.73 -32.67 20.93
N GLU A 236 -6.55 -33.66 20.75
CA GLU A 236 -7.08 -33.96 19.42
C GLU A 236 -7.85 -32.74 18.89
N PRO A 237 -7.48 -32.23 17.71
CA PRO A 237 -8.22 -31.14 17.12
C PRO A 237 -9.64 -31.61 16.83
N ARG A 238 -10.65 -30.82 17.25
CA ARG A 238 -12.05 -31.10 16.88
C ARG A 238 -12.14 -31.36 15.38
N GLN A 239 -12.72 -32.50 15.00
CA GLN A 239 -12.92 -32.85 13.61
C GLN A 239 -13.71 -31.75 12.90
N ARG A 240 -13.03 -31.01 12.05
CA ARG A 240 -13.65 -30.02 11.16
C ARG A 240 -14.06 -30.71 9.89
N SER A 241 -15.08 -30.17 9.20
CA SER A 241 -15.44 -30.70 7.88
C SER A 241 -14.18 -30.69 6.98
N THR A 242 -13.92 -31.79 6.30
CA THR A 242 -12.75 -32.00 5.43
C THR A 242 -12.53 -30.86 4.44
N ARG A 243 -13.61 -30.27 3.94
CA ARG A 243 -13.55 -29.11 3.01
C ARG A 243 -12.94 -27.87 3.64
N LYS A 244 -13.40 -27.48 4.84
CA LYS A 244 -12.87 -26.30 5.56
C LYS A 244 -11.41 -26.52 6.02
N GLN A 245 -11.04 -27.75 6.27
CA GLN A 245 -9.67 -28.09 6.64
C GLN A 245 -8.72 -28.00 5.45
N LEU A 246 -9.12 -28.53 4.31
CA LEU A 246 -8.35 -28.42 3.05
C LEU A 246 -8.17 -27.00 2.59
N GLU A 247 -9.19 -26.16 2.73
CA GLU A 247 -9.12 -24.74 2.39
C GLU A 247 -8.15 -23.98 3.31
N LYS A 248 -8.19 -24.26 4.61
CA LYS A 248 -7.23 -23.68 5.57
C LYS A 248 -5.81 -24.19 5.36
N ASP A 249 -5.65 -25.47 5.06
CA ASP A 249 -4.33 -26.07 4.82
C ASP A 249 -3.69 -25.58 3.52
N ARG A 250 -4.48 -25.16 2.53
CA ARG A 250 -3.99 -24.48 1.31
C ARG A 250 -3.45 -23.08 1.59
N LEU A 251 -4.02 -22.37 2.56
CA LEU A 251 -3.61 -21.02 2.94
C LEU A 251 -2.42 -21.01 3.90
N ASP A 252 -2.11 -22.15 4.52
CA ASP A 252 -0.99 -22.27 5.46
C ASP A 252 0.31 -22.59 4.69
N PRO A 253 1.29 -21.67 4.64
CA PRO A 253 2.52 -21.89 3.88
C PRO A 253 3.34 -23.09 4.38
N VAL A 254 3.27 -23.43 5.66
CA VAL A 254 3.98 -24.60 6.21
C VAL A 254 3.31 -25.89 5.77
N LYS A 255 1.99 -25.95 5.75
CA LYS A 255 1.25 -27.14 5.38
C LYS A 255 1.17 -27.36 3.88
N SER A 256 1.09 -26.30 3.10
CA SER A 256 1.08 -26.39 1.64
C SER A 256 2.40 -26.88 1.06
N HIS A 257 3.53 -26.70 1.79
CA HIS A 257 4.85 -27.15 1.39
C HIS A 257 5.25 -28.51 2.00
N LYS A 258 4.37 -29.17 2.74
CA LYS A 258 4.65 -30.52 3.24
C LYS A 258 4.83 -31.50 2.09
N PRO A 259 5.90 -32.29 2.10
CA PRO A 259 6.06 -33.33 1.11
C PRO A 259 4.93 -34.37 1.21
N GLU A 260 4.48 -34.84 0.09
CA GLU A 260 3.54 -35.96 0.09
C GLU A 260 4.23 -37.22 0.62
N PRO A 261 3.56 -38.03 1.45
CA PRO A 261 4.11 -39.29 1.89
C PRO A 261 4.33 -40.21 0.70
N PRO A 262 5.32 -41.11 0.73
CA PRO A 262 5.63 -42.00 -0.39
C PRO A 262 4.44 -42.87 -0.80
N VAL A 263 4.31 -43.10 -2.09
CA VAL A 263 3.15 -43.78 -2.69
C VAL A 263 2.99 -45.22 -2.19
N ALA A 264 4.07 -45.87 -1.79
CA ALA A 264 4.11 -47.25 -1.32
C ALA A 264 3.72 -47.47 0.15
N GLY A 265 3.12 -46.48 0.81
CA GLY A 265 2.77 -46.58 2.23
C GLY A 265 1.36 -47.16 2.50
N PRO A 266 1.11 -47.57 3.74
CA PRO A 266 -0.22 -47.98 4.18
C PRO A 266 -1.17 -46.77 4.17
N GLY A 267 -2.27 -46.86 3.41
CA GLY A 267 -3.27 -45.81 3.32
C GLY A 267 -3.81 -45.64 1.89
N ARG A 268 -4.93 -44.94 1.76
CA ARG A 268 -5.51 -44.67 0.44
C ARG A 268 -4.64 -43.66 -0.33
N GLY A 269 -4.09 -44.05 -1.47
CA GLY A 269 -3.27 -43.23 -2.33
C GLY A 269 -1.86 -42.93 -1.78
N GLY A 270 -1.26 -43.83 -0.99
CA GLY A 270 0.09 -43.65 -0.44
C GLY A 270 0.20 -42.69 0.74
N ARG A 271 -0.92 -42.18 1.25
CA ARG A 271 -0.96 -41.32 2.43
C ARG A 271 -1.15 -42.14 3.68
N VAL A 272 -0.44 -41.76 4.74
CA VAL A 272 -0.66 -42.31 6.09
C VAL A 272 -2.06 -41.91 6.54
N GLY A 273 -2.98 -42.87 6.58
CA GLY A 273 -4.35 -42.60 7.01
C GLY A 273 -4.44 -42.33 8.49
N THR A 274 -5.48 -41.60 8.91
CA THR A 274 -5.77 -41.26 10.32
C THR A 274 -6.16 -42.53 11.14
N HIS A 275 -6.41 -43.67 10.47
CA HIS A 275 -6.78 -44.90 11.11
C HIS A 275 -5.66 -45.95 10.93
N GLY A 276 -4.84 -46.09 11.94
CA GLY A 276 -4.07 -47.29 12.17
C GLY A 276 -2.56 -47.28 11.95
N GLY A 277 -1.96 -46.18 11.67
CA GLY A 277 -0.50 -46.16 11.61
C GLY A 277 0.08 -44.82 12.07
N THR A 278 0.88 -44.84 13.09
CA THR A 278 1.75 -43.68 13.40
C THR A 278 2.84 -43.58 12.33
N LEU A 279 3.36 -42.36 12.08
CA LEU A 279 4.49 -42.15 11.18
C LEU A 279 5.65 -43.10 11.53
N SER A 280 5.87 -43.36 12.83
CA SER A 280 6.87 -44.30 13.33
C SER A 280 6.63 -45.72 12.83
N SER A 281 5.38 -46.24 12.88
CA SER A 281 5.07 -47.59 12.37
C SER A 281 5.21 -47.69 10.87
N TYR A 282 4.94 -46.62 10.13
CA TYR A 282 5.19 -46.56 8.69
C TYR A 282 6.67 -46.62 8.36
N ILE A 283 7.50 -45.80 9.07
CA ILE A 283 8.95 -45.80 8.91
C ILE A 283 9.52 -47.17 9.22
N VAL A 284 9.11 -47.78 10.34
CA VAL A 284 9.57 -49.15 10.71
C VAL A 284 9.20 -50.18 9.68
N LYS A 285 7.98 -50.18 9.14
CA LYS A 285 7.53 -51.16 8.11
C LYS A 285 8.26 -51.00 6.78
N ASN A 286 8.63 -49.78 6.40
CA ASN A 286 9.26 -49.54 5.09
C ASN A 286 10.78 -49.51 5.14
N ILE A 287 11.38 -49.17 6.28
CA ILE A 287 12.83 -49.22 6.48
C ILE A 287 13.27 -50.62 6.87
N ALA A 288 12.45 -51.35 7.61
CA ALA A 288 12.71 -52.73 8.02
C ALA A 288 12.42 -53.77 6.90
N LEU A 289 12.87 -53.50 5.69
CA LEU A 289 13.01 -54.56 4.66
C LEU A 289 14.17 -55.52 4.99
N ASP A 290 15.02 -55.19 5.93
CA ASP A 290 15.96 -56.12 6.52
C ASP A 290 15.24 -57.06 7.46
N LYS A 291 15.24 -58.34 7.07
CA LYS A 291 14.64 -59.49 7.80
C LYS A 291 15.39 -59.84 9.06
N THR A 292 16.06 -58.90 9.74
CA THR A 292 16.67 -59.13 11.05
C THR A 292 15.59 -58.98 12.10
N ASP A 293 15.32 -60.05 12.81
CA ASP A 293 14.42 -60.08 13.97
C ASP A 293 14.98 -59.23 15.10
N ASP A 294 14.65 -57.95 15.05
CA ASP A 294 14.97 -57.04 16.16
C ASP A 294 13.80 -57.05 17.13
N SER A 295 13.99 -57.74 18.23
CA SER A 295 13.03 -57.75 19.33
C SER A 295 12.92 -56.37 20.02
N ASN A 296 13.80 -55.45 19.71
CA ASN A 296 13.79 -54.11 20.28
C ASN A 296 13.52 -53.02 19.17
N PRO A 297 12.30 -52.47 19.10
CA PRO A 297 11.94 -51.53 18.05
C PRO A 297 12.76 -50.22 18.08
N ARG A 298 13.29 -49.85 19.25
CA ARG A 298 14.12 -48.65 19.37
C ARG A 298 15.48 -48.82 18.68
N GLU A 299 16.12 -49.97 18.82
CA GLU A 299 17.40 -50.23 18.17
C GLU A 299 17.27 -50.36 16.66
N ALA A 300 16.18 -50.96 16.20
CA ALA A 300 15.84 -51.04 14.79
C ALA A 300 15.74 -49.64 14.16
N ILE A 301 15.10 -48.70 14.84
CA ILE A 301 14.98 -47.29 14.37
C ILE A 301 16.33 -46.58 14.40
N LEU A 302 17.11 -46.77 15.46
CA LEU A 302 18.42 -46.12 15.61
C LEU A 302 19.47 -46.64 14.61
N ARG A 303 19.37 -47.87 14.18
CA ARG A 303 20.23 -48.44 13.13
C ARG A 303 20.18 -47.68 11.82
N HIS A 304 19.00 -47.19 11.49
CA HIS A 304 18.75 -46.45 10.25
C HIS A 304 18.84 -44.93 10.44
N ALA A 305 19.12 -44.44 11.66
CA ALA A 305 19.12 -43.01 11.95
C ALA A 305 20.14 -42.24 11.08
N LYS A 306 21.35 -42.76 10.92
CA LYS A 306 22.36 -42.13 10.06
C LYS A 306 21.96 -42.11 8.59
N ALA A 307 21.48 -43.22 8.07
CA ALA A 307 21.00 -43.30 6.67
C ALA A 307 19.79 -42.39 6.42
N ALA A 308 18.96 -42.20 7.44
CA ALA A 308 17.82 -41.29 7.36
C ALA A 308 18.23 -39.82 7.48
N GLU A 309 19.31 -39.52 8.17
CA GLU A 309 19.90 -38.18 8.27
C GLU A 309 20.62 -37.80 6.96
N ASP A 310 21.39 -38.69 6.39
CA ASP A 310 22.15 -38.45 5.15
C ASP A 310 21.21 -38.35 3.92
N ASN A 311 20.15 -39.16 3.85
CA ASN A 311 19.26 -39.17 2.71
C ASN A 311 17.81 -39.51 3.12
N PRO A 312 17.08 -38.57 3.69
CA PRO A 312 15.71 -38.77 4.12
C PRO A 312 14.76 -38.92 2.95
N TYR A 313 14.59 -40.12 2.43
CA TYR A 313 13.74 -40.40 1.24
C TYR A 313 12.24 -40.21 1.45
N TRP A 314 11.80 -39.98 2.70
CA TRP A 314 10.42 -39.57 2.99
C TRP A 314 10.19 -38.06 2.88
N VAL A 315 11.28 -37.26 2.78
CA VAL A 315 11.25 -35.81 2.61
C VAL A 315 11.64 -35.49 1.17
N SER A 316 10.78 -34.78 0.43
CA SER A 316 11.11 -34.39 -0.94
C SER A 316 12.32 -33.43 -0.96
N PRO A 317 13.17 -33.47 -2.01
CA PRO A 317 14.30 -32.53 -2.14
C PRO A 317 13.91 -31.06 -2.09
N ALA A 318 12.69 -30.72 -2.54
CA ALA A 318 12.14 -29.37 -2.44
C ALA A 318 11.87 -28.98 -0.97
N TYR A 319 11.35 -29.90 -0.17
CA TYR A 319 11.08 -29.67 1.23
C TYR A 319 12.36 -29.46 2.04
N SER A 320 13.39 -30.25 1.83
CA SER A 320 14.68 -30.08 2.52
C SER A 320 15.34 -28.73 2.22
N LYS A 321 15.16 -28.18 1.00
CA LYS A 321 15.67 -26.86 0.62
C LYS A 321 14.90 -25.69 1.24
N THR A 322 13.63 -25.89 1.57
CA THR A 322 12.73 -24.85 2.09
C THR A 322 12.63 -24.86 3.62
N GLN A 323 13.24 -25.83 4.29
CA GLN A 323 13.24 -25.88 5.76
C GLN A 323 13.99 -24.67 6.32
N PRO A 324 13.44 -23.98 7.33
CA PRO A 324 14.17 -22.94 8.03
C PRO A 324 15.42 -23.57 8.70
N LYS A 325 16.53 -22.86 8.62
CA LYS A 325 17.74 -23.26 9.37
C LYS A 325 17.42 -23.36 10.86
N THR A 326 17.96 -24.36 11.52
CA THR A 326 17.76 -24.57 12.95
C THR A 326 18.12 -23.30 13.74
N MET A 327 17.26 -22.87 14.66
CA MET A 327 17.53 -21.70 15.51
C MET A 327 18.64 -21.94 16.54
N PHE A 328 18.99 -23.18 16.77
CA PHE A 328 20.10 -23.54 17.63
C PHE A 328 21.36 -23.57 16.81
N ALA A 329 22.31 -22.68 17.13
CA ALA A 329 23.63 -22.68 16.52
C ALA A 329 24.27 -24.07 16.71
N GLN A 330 24.53 -24.74 15.62
CA GLN A 330 25.46 -25.86 15.66
C GLN A 330 26.83 -25.26 15.97
N VAL A 331 27.52 -25.81 16.94
CA VAL A 331 28.89 -25.43 17.26
C VAL A 331 29.73 -25.87 16.04
N GLU A 332 29.94 -24.93 15.13
CA GLU A 332 30.89 -25.12 14.03
C GLU A 332 32.28 -25.26 14.67
N SER A 333 33.02 -26.29 14.29
CA SER A 333 34.41 -26.41 14.70
C SER A 333 35.20 -25.22 14.16
N ASP A 334 36.14 -24.70 14.93
CA ASP A 334 36.93 -23.49 14.62
C ASP A 334 37.55 -23.50 13.20
N ASP A 335 37.70 -24.68 12.59
CA ASP A 335 38.18 -24.86 11.22
C ASP A 335 37.18 -24.50 10.11
N GLU A 336 35.87 -24.45 10.42
CA GLU A 336 34.83 -24.06 9.46
C GLU A 336 34.52 -22.57 9.50
N GLU A 337 34.74 -21.89 10.65
CA GLU A 337 34.56 -20.43 10.75
C GLU A 337 35.48 -19.65 9.81
N ALA A 338 36.70 -20.18 9.59
CA ALA A 338 37.68 -19.56 8.70
C ALA A 338 37.26 -19.58 7.21
N LYS A 339 36.37 -20.47 6.83
CA LYS A 339 35.88 -20.59 5.42
C LYS A 339 34.63 -19.74 5.12
N ASN A 340 33.90 -19.32 6.15
CA ASN A 340 32.64 -18.60 6.00
C ASN A 340 32.73 -17.10 6.30
N GLU A 341 33.92 -16.53 6.44
CA GLU A 341 34.05 -15.09 6.56
C GLU A 341 33.64 -14.39 5.28
N PRO A 342 32.70 -13.41 5.35
CA PRO A 342 32.25 -12.68 4.19
C PRO A 342 33.43 -11.93 3.52
N GLU A 343 33.42 -11.90 2.19
CA GLU A 343 34.52 -11.35 1.36
C GLU A 343 34.92 -9.90 1.68
N TRP A 344 34.03 -9.12 2.31
CA TRP A 344 34.33 -7.75 2.70
C TRP A 344 35.32 -7.65 3.87
N LYS A 345 35.48 -8.70 4.69
CA LYS A 345 36.49 -8.79 5.75
C LYS A 345 37.88 -9.17 5.22
N LYS A 346 37.95 -9.77 4.04
CA LYS A 346 39.22 -10.25 3.44
C LYS A 346 40.03 -9.16 2.73
N ARG A 347 39.51 -7.92 2.65
CA ARG A 347 40.22 -6.79 2.04
C ARG A 347 40.76 -5.84 3.12
N LYS A 348 41.77 -6.25 3.82
CA LYS A 348 42.73 -5.35 4.51
C LYS A 348 44.05 -6.06 4.71
N ILE A 349 44.86 -6.04 3.69
CA ILE A 349 46.33 -5.86 3.79
C ILE A 349 46.76 -5.13 2.52
#